data_2af6141a2aa892eccefa1377960bbb7f
#
_entry.id   2af6141a2aa892eccefa1377960bbb7f
#
_cell.length_a   1.000
_cell.length_b   1.000
_cell.length_c   1.000
_cell.angle_alpha   90.00
_cell.angle_beta   90.00
_cell.angle_gamma   90.00
#
_symmetry.space_group_name_H-M   'P 1'
#
loop_
_entity.id
_entity.type
_entity.pdbx_description
1 polymer ?
#
loop_
_entity_poly.entity_id
_entity_poly.type
_entity_poly.pdbx_seq_one_letter_code
_entity_poly.pdbx_strand_id
1 'polypeptide(L)'
;MARTYAYSANFNKEVEKLFREAKLLGEGHNGIVYELPDNKAVKIFIDKDICREEAKILYKVRKSKFFPKIFKYDENYILREMVPGKRLDHYIKENGMSKKLVMNLYKLFNEMKRLKFSKLDARCRDIYVDEEEN
;
A
#
# COMPACT_ATOMS: atom_id res chain seq x y z
N MET A 1 -20.71 -4.90 6.98
CA MET A 1 -19.65 -4.04 7.50
C MET A 1 -20.01 -2.60 7.38
N ALA A 2 -20.42 -2.04 8.49
CA ALA A 2 -20.99 -0.70 8.55
C ALA A 2 -20.03 0.41 8.10
N ARG A 3 -18.75 0.27 8.36
CA ARG A 3 -17.76 1.32 8.06
C ARG A 3 -17.54 1.58 6.58
N THR A 4 -17.82 0.60 5.74
CA THR A 4 -17.68 0.75 4.29
C THR A 4 -18.59 1.86 3.76
N TYR A 5 -19.70 2.08 4.39
CA TYR A 5 -20.67 3.10 3.96
C TYR A 5 -20.17 4.53 4.10
N ALA A 6 -19.25 4.78 5.02
CA ALA A 6 -18.73 6.12 5.24
C ALA A 6 -17.95 6.65 4.04
N TYR A 7 -17.49 5.77 3.17
CA TYR A 7 -16.59 6.11 2.08
C TYR A 7 -17.25 6.11 0.70
N SER A 8 -18.44 5.59 0.58
CA SER A 8 -19.30 5.67 -0.62
C SER A 8 -18.59 5.48 -1.96
N ALA A 9 -17.73 4.49 -2.06
CA ALA A 9 -17.01 4.25 -3.30
C ALA A 9 -17.92 3.61 -4.34
N ASN A 10 -17.86 4.09 -5.57
CA ASN A 10 -18.57 3.52 -6.69
C ASN A 10 -17.75 2.37 -7.29
N PHE A 11 -17.96 1.18 -6.79
CA PHE A 11 -17.31 -0.01 -7.32
C PHE A 11 -18.03 -0.52 -8.57
N ASN A 12 -17.28 -1.01 -9.55
CA ASN A 12 -17.89 -1.79 -10.60
C ASN A 12 -18.23 -3.20 -10.06
N LYS A 13 -18.99 -3.98 -10.84
CA LYS A 13 -19.45 -5.30 -10.41
C LYS A 13 -18.31 -6.26 -10.04
N GLU A 14 -17.21 -6.17 -10.76
CA GLU A 14 -16.04 -7.02 -10.52
C GLU A 14 -15.41 -6.71 -9.15
N VAL A 15 -15.20 -5.43 -8.86
CA VAL A 15 -14.63 -4.99 -7.58
C VAL A 15 -15.59 -5.29 -6.44
N GLU A 16 -16.90 -5.07 -6.62
CA GLU A 16 -17.89 -5.42 -5.61
C GLU A 16 -17.88 -6.90 -5.24
N LYS A 17 -17.72 -7.76 -6.23
CA LYS A 17 -17.64 -9.20 -5.99
C LYS A 17 -16.42 -9.56 -5.15
N LEU A 18 -15.28 -8.98 -5.47
CA LEU A 18 -14.06 -9.17 -4.67
C LEU A 18 -14.22 -8.62 -3.26
N PHE A 19 -14.85 -7.47 -3.13
CA PHE A 19 -15.03 -6.80 -1.85
C PHE A 19 -15.89 -7.59 -0.86
N ARG A 20 -16.79 -8.43 -1.33
CA ARG A 20 -17.61 -9.29 -0.45
C ARG A 20 -16.77 -10.26 0.39
N GLU A 21 -15.60 -10.62 -0.10
CA GLU A 21 -14.68 -11.53 0.58
C GLU A 21 -13.56 -10.77 1.30
N ALA A 22 -13.70 -9.46 1.43
CA ALA A 22 -12.65 -8.60 1.97
C ALA A 22 -12.50 -8.75 3.47
N LYS A 23 -11.24 -8.66 3.92
CA LYS A 23 -10.90 -8.61 5.34
C LYS A 23 -10.29 -7.26 5.65
N LEU A 24 -10.69 -6.67 6.75
CA LEU A 24 -10.12 -5.39 7.18
C LEU A 24 -8.64 -5.57 7.54
N LEU A 25 -7.76 -4.82 6.88
CA LEU A 25 -6.33 -4.78 7.19
C LEU A 25 -5.98 -3.62 8.12
N GLY A 26 -6.56 -2.47 7.88
CA GLY A 26 -6.24 -1.31 8.70
C GLY A 26 -7.09 -0.10 8.36
N GLU A 27 -7.12 0.85 9.29
CA GLU A 27 -7.84 2.10 9.16
C GLU A 27 -6.90 3.22 9.60
N GLY A 28 -6.84 4.29 8.82
CA GLY A 28 -5.98 5.43 9.10
C GLY A 28 -6.64 6.74 8.74
N HIS A 29 -5.86 7.82 8.79
CA HIS A 29 -6.34 9.16 8.45
C HIS A 29 -6.93 9.26 7.04
N ASN A 30 -6.33 8.57 6.09
CA ASN A 30 -6.68 8.72 4.68
C ASN A 30 -7.76 7.74 4.23
N GLY A 31 -8.04 6.72 5.00
CA GLY A 31 -9.05 5.75 4.63
C GLY A 31 -8.88 4.39 5.26
N ILE A 32 -9.49 3.41 4.64
CA ILE A 32 -9.54 2.03 5.12
C ILE A 32 -8.97 1.11 4.06
N VAL A 33 -8.14 0.15 4.48
CA VAL A 33 -7.56 -0.86 3.58
C VAL A 33 -8.16 -2.22 3.90
N TYR A 34 -8.61 -2.92 2.86
CA TYR A 34 -9.12 -4.28 2.95
C TYR A 34 -8.26 -5.22 2.13
N GLU A 35 -8.03 -6.43 2.67
CA GLU A 35 -7.42 -7.53 1.93
C GLU A 35 -8.48 -8.20 1.07
N LEU A 36 -8.14 -8.47 -0.17
CA LEU A 36 -8.99 -9.17 -1.12
C LEU A 36 -8.34 -10.49 -1.55
N PRO A 37 -9.12 -11.42 -2.15
CA PRO A 37 -8.53 -12.62 -2.75
C PRO A 37 -7.49 -12.30 -3.83
N ASP A 38 -6.67 -13.29 -4.18
CA ASP A 38 -5.68 -13.21 -5.25
C ASP A 38 -4.58 -12.17 -5.01
N ASN A 39 -4.17 -12.02 -3.76
CA ASN A 39 -3.06 -11.15 -3.38
C ASN A 39 -3.31 -9.68 -3.74
N LYS A 40 -4.54 -9.24 -3.60
CA LYS A 40 -4.95 -7.86 -3.87
C LYS A 40 -5.38 -7.16 -2.60
N ALA A 41 -5.36 -5.84 -2.65
CA ALA A 41 -5.88 -4.99 -1.59
C ALA A 41 -6.64 -3.83 -2.20
N VAL A 42 -7.68 -3.38 -1.53
CA VAL A 42 -8.39 -2.17 -1.91
C VAL A 42 -8.27 -1.15 -0.78
N LYS A 43 -7.86 0.05 -1.14
CA LYS A 43 -7.83 1.17 -0.20
C LYS A 43 -8.94 2.13 -0.59
N ILE A 44 -9.81 2.40 0.35
CA ILE A 44 -10.93 3.33 0.18
C ILE A 44 -10.59 4.62 0.89
N PHE A 45 -10.62 5.73 0.17
CA PHE A 45 -10.19 7.04 0.64
C PHE A 45 -11.36 7.92 1.01
N ILE A 46 -11.17 8.74 2.05
CA ILE A 46 -12.11 9.79 2.42
C ILE A 46 -11.98 10.97 1.46
N ASP A 47 -10.75 11.33 1.11
CA ASP A 47 -10.42 12.50 0.30
C ASP A 47 -10.03 12.07 -1.13
N LYS A 48 -10.78 12.57 -2.11
CA LYS A 48 -10.55 12.28 -3.53
C LYS A 48 -9.18 12.76 -4.02
N ASP A 49 -8.72 13.89 -3.51
CA ASP A 49 -7.46 14.48 -3.95
C ASP A 49 -6.28 13.64 -3.48
N ILE A 50 -6.35 13.13 -2.25
CA ILE A 50 -5.35 12.22 -1.72
C ILE A 50 -5.35 10.91 -2.50
N CYS A 51 -6.52 10.39 -2.82
CA CYS A 51 -6.66 9.19 -3.65
C CYS A 51 -5.99 9.38 -5.00
N ARG A 52 -6.27 10.48 -5.67
CA ARG A 52 -5.70 10.80 -6.98
C ARG A 52 -4.18 10.91 -6.92
N GLU A 53 -3.64 11.58 -5.91
CA GLU A 53 -2.19 11.74 -5.75
C GLU A 53 -1.51 10.39 -5.51
N GLU A 54 -2.07 9.54 -4.65
CA GLU A 54 -1.52 8.21 -4.41
C GLU A 54 -1.59 7.35 -5.67
N ALA A 55 -2.68 7.41 -6.42
CA ALA A 55 -2.81 6.67 -7.68
C ALA A 55 -1.76 7.12 -8.71
N LYS A 56 -1.49 8.42 -8.81
CA LYS A 56 -0.45 8.95 -9.69
C LYS A 56 0.93 8.42 -9.31
N ILE A 57 1.24 8.40 -8.03
CA ILE A 57 2.53 7.91 -7.53
C ILE A 57 2.67 6.42 -7.86
N LEU A 58 1.66 5.60 -7.55
CA LEU A 58 1.70 4.17 -7.83
C LEU A 58 1.82 3.89 -9.34
N TYR A 59 1.14 4.67 -10.16
CA TYR A 59 1.27 4.53 -11.61
C TYR A 59 2.68 4.90 -12.08
N LYS A 60 3.25 5.98 -11.56
CA LYS A 60 4.61 6.42 -11.88
C LYS A 60 5.64 5.34 -11.57
N VAL A 61 5.47 4.62 -10.47
CA VAL A 61 6.43 3.60 -10.01
C VAL A 61 6.03 2.18 -10.38
N ARG A 62 5.09 2.01 -11.29
CA ARG A 62 4.49 0.70 -11.63
C ARG A 62 5.49 -0.35 -12.12
N LYS A 63 6.64 0.06 -12.61
CA LYS A 63 7.69 -0.86 -13.07
C LYS A 63 8.68 -1.22 -11.97
N SER A 64 8.61 -0.58 -10.84
CA SER A 64 9.51 -0.85 -9.72
C SER A 64 9.02 -2.01 -8.88
N LYS A 65 9.92 -2.94 -8.57
CA LYS A 65 9.61 -4.09 -7.71
C LYS A 65 9.41 -3.72 -6.24
N PHE A 66 9.79 -2.50 -5.86
CA PHE A 66 9.69 -2.04 -4.47
C PHE A 66 8.30 -1.54 -4.08
N PHE A 67 7.42 -1.36 -5.05
CA PHE A 67 6.10 -0.78 -4.83
C PHE A 67 5.01 -1.73 -5.33
N PRO A 68 3.84 -1.74 -4.68
CA PRO A 68 2.72 -2.58 -5.14
C PRO A 68 2.23 -2.09 -6.50
N LYS A 69 1.84 -3.03 -7.36
CA LYS A 69 1.26 -2.70 -8.65
C LYS A 69 -0.16 -2.20 -8.49
N ILE A 70 -0.50 -1.14 -9.21
CA ILE A 70 -1.87 -0.64 -9.27
C ILE A 70 -2.62 -1.36 -10.38
N PHE A 71 -3.81 -1.88 -10.06
CA PHE A 71 -4.66 -2.57 -11.03
C PHE A 71 -5.78 -1.67 -11.53
N LYS A 72 -6.36 -0.88 -10.63
CA LYS A 72 -7.46 -0.02 -10.95
C LYS A 72 -7.57 1.09 -9.92
N TYR A 73 -8.07 2.26 -10.33
CA TYR A 73 -8.40 3.32 -9.40
C TYR A 73 -9.63 4.07 -9.86
N ASP A 74 -10.28 4.72 -8.93
CA ASP A 74 -11.41 5.60 -9.17
C ASP A 74 -11.28 6.78 -8.20
N GLU A 75 -12.31 7.60 -8.10
CA GLU A 75 -12.27 8.81 -7.27
C GLU A 75 -11.96 8.52 -5.81
N ASN A 76 -12.48 7.43 -5.27
CA ASN A 76 -12.42 7.14 -3.84
C ASN A 76 -11.69 5.86 -3.48
N TYR A 77 -11.20 5.09 -4.44
CA TYR A 77 -10.53 3.85 -4.12
C TYR A 77 -9.39 3.54 -5.07
N ILE A 78 -8.45 2.72 -4.57
CA ILE A 78 -7.36 2.15 -5.34
C ILE A 78 -7.36 0.64 -5.11
N LEU A 79 -7.42 -0.13 -6.21
CA LEU A 79 -7.21 -1.57 -6.18
C LEU A 79 -5.77 -1.82 -6.58
N ARG A 80 -5.01 -2.46 -5.71
CA ARG A 80 -3.59 -2.69 -5.90
C ARG A 80 -3.17 -4.07 -5.42
N GLU A 81 -1.93 -4.39 -5.71
CA GLU A 81 -1.28 -5.57 -5.16
C GLU A 81 -1.20 -5.45 -3.63
N MET A 82 -1.40 -6.55 -2.93
CA MET A 82 -1.23 -6.57 -1.49
C MET A 82 0.26 -6.51 -1.16
N VAL A 83 0.61 -5.71 -0.16
CA VAL A 83 1.98 -5.63 0.33
C VAL A 83 2.18 -6.68 1.40
N PRO A 84 3.04 -7.68 1.18
CA PRO A 84 3.27 -8.73 2.17
C PRO A 84 4.19 -8.27 3.30
N GLY A 85 4.20 -9.05 4.36
CA GLY A 85 5.14 -8.86 5.45
C GLY A 85 4.63 -7.98 6.58
N LYS A 86 5.57 -7.55 7.42
CA LYS A 86 5.28 -6.72 8.60
C LYS A 86 5.80 -5.31 8.40
N ARG A 87 5.16 -4.35 9.04
CA ARG A 87 5.69 -2.99 9.09
C ARG A 87 7.11 -3.01 9.64
N LEU A 88 7.97 -2.20 9.06
CA LEU A 88 9.39 -2.15 9.43
C LEU A 88 9.60 -1.87 10.92
N ASP A 89 8.82 -0.95 11.51
CA ASP A 89 8.94 -0.62 12.92
C ASP A 89 8.66 -1.83 13.83
N HIS A 90 7.63 -2.60 13.51
CA HIS A 90 7.30 -3.83 14.23
C HIS A 90 8.36 -4.92 14.02
N TYR A 91 8.84 -5.05 12.79
CA TYR A 91 9.86 -6.04 12.46
C TYR A 91 11.16 -5.79 13.23
N ILE A 92 11.64 -4.55 13.25
CA ILE A 92 12.86 -4.18 13.97
C ILE A 92 12.70 -4.43 15.46
N LYS A 93 11.56 -4.11 16.03
CA LYS A 93 11.28 -4.34 17.44
C LYS A 93 11.37 -5.81 17.84
N GLU A 94 10.91 -6.69 16.96
CA GLU A 94 10.92 -8.13 17.19
C GLU A 94 12.25 -8.80 16.86
N ASN A 95 12.92 -8.36 15.80
CA ASN A 95 14.07 -9.07 15.21
C ASN A 95 15.37 -8.27 15.19
N GLY A 96 15.31 -6.95 15.45
CA GLY A 96 16.47 -6.08 15.32
C GLY A 96 16.79 -5.79 13.86
N MET A 97 17.97 -5.18 13.64
CA MET A 97 18.47 -4.81 12.31
C MET A 97 19.56 -5.80 11.88
N SER A 98 19.38 -6.42 10.72
CA SER A 98 20.41 -7.25 10.10
C SER A 98 21.16 -6.47 9.02
N LYS A 99 22.33 -6.95 8.62
CA LYS A 99 23.04 -6.37 7.47
C LYS A 99 22.18 -6.43 6.21
N LYS A 100 21.50 -7.52 5.98
CA LYS A 100 20.65 -7.71 4.81
C LYS A 100 19.51 -6.68 4.79
N LEU A 101 18.87 -6.44 5.93
CA LEU A 101 17.80 -5.46 6.04
C LEU A 101 18.32 -4.04 5.75
N VAL A 102 19.47 -3.66 6.34
CA VAL A 102 20.10 -2.36 6.08
C VAL A 102 20.41 -2.19 4.59
N MET A 103 20.97 -3.21 3.95
CA MET A 103 21.29 -3.17 2.52
C MET A 103 20.04 -3.02 1.67
N ASN A 104 18.97 -3.72 2.02
CA ASN A 104 17.72 -3.64 1.27
C ASN A 104 17.02 -2.29 1.45
N LEU A 105 17.09 -1.70 2.65
CA LEU A 105 16.61 -0.33 2.87
C LEU A 105 17.39 0.68 2.05
N TYR A 106 18.71 0.52 1.99
CA TYR A 106 19.56 1.36 1.15
C TYR A 106 19.15 1.28 -0.32
N LYS A 107 18.89 0.07 -0.81
CA LYS A 107 18.41 -0.13 -2.18
C LYS A 107 17.06 0.55 -2.43
N LEU A 108 16.14 0.47 -1.47
CA LEU A 108 14.85 1.14 -1.57
C LEU A 108 15.03 2.65 -1.67
N PHE A 109 15.84 3.25 -0.80
CA PHE A 109 16.06 4.70 -0.82
C PHE A 109 16.76 5.16 -2.09
N ASN A 110 17.69 4.37 -2.62
CA ASN A 110 18.30 4.67 -3.91
C ASN A 110 17.29 4.60 -5.06
N GLU A 111 16.39 3.62 -5.03
CA GLU A 111 15.31 3.52 -6.01
C GLU A 111 14.38 4.74 -5.95
N MET A 112 14.05 5.19 -4.75
CA MET A 112 13.22 6.39 -4.58
C MET A 112 13.92 7.63 -5.16
N LYS A 113 15.23 7.76 -4.98
CA LYS A 113 16.00 8.84 -5.60
C LYS A 113 16.00 8.74 -7.13
N ARG A 114 16.20 7.53 -7.64
CA ARG A 114 16.18 7.27 -9.09
C ARG A 114 14.82 7.66 -9.69
N LEU A 115 13.74 7.38 -8.99
CA LEU A 115 12.39 7.72 -9.41
C LEU A 115 12.01 9.18 -9.18
N LYS A 116 12.95 9.98 -8.69
CA LYS A 116 12.79 11.43 -8.48
C LYS A 116 11.65 11.80 -7.53
N PHE A 117 11.52 11.09 -6.42
CA PHE A 117 10.62 11.53 -5.37
C PHE A 117 11.09 12.87 -4.81
N SER A 118 10.19 13.81 -4.72
CA SER A 118 10.47 15.16 -4.22
C SER A 118 10.80 15.16 -2.72
N LYS A 119 10.29 14.18 -1.99
CA LYS A 119 10.58 14.00 -0.56
C LYS A 119 10.87 12.53 -0.29
N LEU A 120 11.96 12.29 0.44
CA LEU A 120 12.27 10.96 0.95
C LEU A 120 11.70 10.84 2.36
N ASP A 121 10.40 11.00 2.48
CA ASP A 121 9.68 11.03 3.75
C ASP A 121 9.01 9.68 4.02
N ALA A 122 9.78 8.62 3.91
CA ALA A 122 9.31 7.28 4.25
C ALA A 122 9.56 7.01 5.73
N ARG A 123 8.50 6.71 6.47
CA ARG A 123 8.59 6.32 7.87
C ARG A 123 8.63 4.80 7.98
N CYS A 124 9.13 4.28 9.10
CA CYS A 124 9.15 2.84 9.32
C CYS A 124 7.78 2.18 9.20
N ARG A 125 6.71 2.91 9.49
CA ARG A 125 5.35 2.39 9.34
C ARG A 125 4.84 2.35 7.90
N ASP A 126 5.55 3.01 6.97
CA ASP A 126 5.21 3.04 5.55
C ASP A 126 5.96 1.97 4.76
N ILE A 127 6.89 1.28 5.40
CA ILE A 127 7.75 0.28 4.80
C ILE A 127 7.39 -1.09 5.37
N TYR A 128 7.30 -2.10 4.51
CA TYR A 128 7.00 -3.47 4.91
C TYR A 128 8.16 -4.39 4.56
N VAL A 129 8.38 -5.38 5.42
CA VAL A 129 9.49 -6.32 5.32
C VAL A 129 8.92 -7.73 5.30
N ASP A 130 9.26 -8.51 4.27
CA ASP A 130 8.84 -9.91 4.20
C ASP A 130 9.77 -10.81 5.03
N GLU A 131 9.50 -12.13 5.02
CA GLU A 131 10.27 -13.09 5.80
C GLU A 131 11.73 -13.20 5.38
N GLU A 132 12.05 -12.80 4.15
CA GLU A 132 13.40 -12.80 3.60
C GLU A 132 14.10 -11.45 3.76
N GLU A 133 13.50 -10.54 4.51
CA GLU A 133 13.99 -9.18 4.75
C GLU A 133 14.04 -8.27 3.51
N ASN A 134 13.19 -8.60 2.55
CA ASN A 134 13.02 -7.75 1.36
C ASN A 134 12.01 -6.63 1.59
#